data_6f4bf160a1ccd4e2368031d70288a031
#
_entry.id   6f4bf160a1ccd4e2368031d70288a031
#
_cell.length_a   1.000
_cell.length_b   1.000
_cell.length_c   1.000
_cell.angle_alpha   90.00
_cell.angle_beta   90.00
_cell.angle_gamma   90.00
#
_symmetry.space_group_name_H-M   'P 1'
#
loop_
_entity.id
_entity.type
_entity.pdbx_description
1 polymer ?
#
loop_
_entity_poly.entity_id
_entity_poly.type
_entity_poly.pdbx_seq_one_letter_code
_entity_poly.pdbx_strand_id
1 'polypeptide(L)'
;GLWTWIGPAPAQDKMRHASLPALRACEKNGVDTVVGTAWGDNGAECSLLAALYGMQLYAEYSYTGVTDTDWLDTRFLACTGEPAAPFALMSQFNTPPGIVSRNENPVNVSKFLLYEDPLIPLYARDTQGMHFCDFYADLAERFAAFRGQTPAFEKLYRFYEAFARLMAAKCRWRENLPALRAETAGQGIALAQDCRAEIARCRLAWEALWEQVNKPFGYEIIDLRLSGLDGRYETAIRKLERLRGGDTAVLALVREEKLRVLSDEEGRFYGIGAWSDCVSACKI
;
A
#
# COMPACT_ATOMS: atom_id res chain seq x y z
N GLY A 1 -7.53 15.84 -8.41
CA GLY A 1 -7.27 14.45 -8.76
C GLY A 1 -7.76 13.47 -7.71
N LEU A 2 -7.98 12.22 -8.11
CA LEU A 2 -8.55 11.17 -7.25
C LEU A 2 -7.51 10.41 -6.40
N TRP A 3 -6.27 10.84 -6.46
CA TRP A 3 -5.14 10.32 -5.64
C TRP A 3 -4.97 8.79 -5.67
N THR A 4 -5.00 8.23 -6.89
CA THR A 4 -4.79 6.80 -7.17
C THR A 4 -3.36 6.45 -7.58
N TRP A 5 -2.47 7.42 -7.76
CA TRP A 5 -1.12 7.24 -8.33
C TRP A 5 -0.01 6.97 -7.33
N ILE A 6 -0.31 6.98 -6.02
CA ILE A 6 0.75 6.87 -5.00
C ILE A 6 1.17 5.43 -4.68
N GLY A 7 0.45 4.42 -5.15
CA GLY A 7 0.72 3.01 -4.89
C GLY A 7 -0.52 2.14 -5.01
N PRO A 8 -0.50 0.91 -4.47
CA PRO A 8 -1.61 -0.03 -4.56
C PRO A 8 -2.90 0.44 -3.90
N ALA A 9 -2.81 1.34 -2.93
CA ALA A 9 -3.96 1.89 -2.21
C ALA A 9 -4.13 3.38 -2.49
N PRO A 10 -5.39 3.88 -2.64
CA PRO A 10 -5.68 5.28 -2.87
C PRO A 10 -5.46 6.12 -1.60
N ALA A 11 -5.22 7.42 -1.76
CA ALA A 11 -5.18 8.38 -0.64
C ALA A 11 -6.48 9.18 -0.59
N GLN A 12 -7.55 8.57 -0.09
CA GLN A 12 -8.91 9.15 -0.06
C GLN A 12 -8.97 10.44 0.78
N ASP A 13 -8.30 10.45 1.95
CA ASP A 13 -8.27 11.63 2.82
C ASP A 13 -7.60 12.81 2.12
N LYS A 14 -6.46 12.55 1.45
CA LYS A 14 -5.78 13.57 0.65
C LYS A 14 -6.63 14.04 -0.53
N MET A 15 -7.28 13.13 -1.21
CA MET A 15 -8.21 13.44 -2.29
C MET A 15 -9.28 14.43 -1.79
N ARG A 16 -9.91 14.13 -0.65
CA ARG A 16 -10.94 14.98 -0.06
C ARG A 16 -10.40 16.37 0.33
N HIS A 17 -9.26 16.40 1.04
CA HIS A 17 -8.61 17.64 1.47
C HIS A 17 -8.15 18.54 0.32
N ALA A 18 -7.71 17.96 -0.79
CA ALA A 18 -7.30 18.74 -1.95
C ALA A 18 -8.48 19.16 -2.84
N SER A 19 -9.44 18.25 -3.03
CA SER A 19 -10.51 18.45 -4.00
C SER A 19 -11.61 19.39 -3.51
N LEU A 20 -12.03 19.30 -2.25
CA LEU A 20 -13.11 20.14 -1.75
C LEU A 20 -12.79 21.63 -1.76
N PRO A 21 -11.64 22.12 -1.28
CA PRO A 21 -11.30 23.53 -1.41
C PRO A 21 -11.18 23.97 -2.87
N ALA A 22 -10.67 23.11 -3.75
CA ALA A 22 -10.55 23.42 -5.17
C ALA A 22 -11.93 23.55 -5.85
N LEU A 23 -12.86 22.64 -5.58
CA LEU A 23 -14.22 22.69 -6.09
C LEU A 23 -14.95 23.96 -5.61
N ARG A 24 -14.85 24.30 -4.32
CA ARG A 24 -15.40 25.53 -3.77
C ARG A 24 -14.80 26.79 -4.41
N ALA A 25 -13.49 26.77 -4.68
CA ALA A 25 -12.83 27.88 -5.38
C ALA A 25 -13.31 28.01 -6.83
N CYS A 26 -13.51 26.90 -7.53
CA CYS A 26 -14.09 26.89 -8.89
C CYS A 26 -15.47 27.49 -8.90
N GLU A 27 -16.38 27.06 -8.02
CA GLU A 27 -17.73 27.57 -7.88
C GLU A 27 -17.72 29.07 -7.61
N LYS A 28 -16.94 29.53 -6.62
CA LYS A 28 -16.82 30.95 -6.25
C LYS A 28 -16.34 31.83 -7.39
N ASN A 29 -15.53 31.30 -8.30
CA ASN A 29 -14.95 32.06 -9.42
C ASN A 29 -15.65 31.78 -10.75
N GLY A 30 -16.83 31.16 -10.75
CA GLY A 30 -17.62 30.92 -11.95
C GLY A 30 -17.00 29.95 -12.96
N VAL A 31 -16.15 29.00 -12.47
CA VAL A 31 -15.63 27.91 -13.29
C VAL A 31 -16.70 26.81 -13.37
N ASP A 32 -17.26 26.64 -14.55
CA ASP A 32 -18.39 25.75 -14.82
C ASP A 32 -17.98 24.32 -15.28
N THR A 33 -16.71 24.12 -15.59
CA THR A 33 -16.20 22.82 -16.05
C THR A 33 -14.99 22.38 -15.21
N VAL A 34 -15.13 21.24 -14.54
CA VAL A 34 -14.07 20.64 -13.72
C VAL A 34 -13.81 19.22 -14.17
N VAL A 35 -12.54 18.86 -14.33
CA VAL A 35 -12.10 17.50 -14.71
C VAL A 35 -11.49 16.79 -13.51
N GLY A 36 -12.13 15.73 -13.05
CA GLY A 36 -11.55 14.78 -12.09
C GLY A 36 -10.62 13.80 -12.80
N THR A 37 -9.38 13.65 -12.30
CA THR A 37 -8.38 12.75 -12.90
C THR A 37 -8.03 11.61 -11.98
N ALA A 38 -7.92 10.38 -12.51
CA ALA A 38 -7.39 9.21 -11.85
C ALA A 38 -6.11 8.79 -12.59
N TRP A 39 -4.96 9.01 -11.95
CA TRP A 39 -3.66 8.71 -12.53
C TRP A 39 -3.19 7.32 -12.11
N GLY A 40 -2.43 6.68 -12.97
CA GLY A 40 -1.81 5.38 -12.73
C GLY A 40 -0.28 5.44 -12.81
N ASP A 41 0.32 6.46 -12.18
CA ASP A 41 1.75 6.65 -12.21
C ASP A 41 2.48 5.41 -11.72
N ASN A 42 3.54 5.06 -12.46
CA ASN A 42 4.48 4.06 -12.01
C ASN A 42 3.86 2.64 -11.84
N GLY A 43 3.15 2.20 -12.86
CA GLY A 43 2.65 0.83 -12.97
C GLY A 43 1.15 0.66 -12.77
N ALA A 44 0.38 1.75 -12.63
CA ALA A 44 -1.08 1.72 -12.45
C ALA A 44 -1.54 0.76 -11.33
N GLU A 45 -0.80 0.74 -10.22
CA GLU A 45 -0.95 -0.24 -9.14
C GLU A 45 -2.32 -0.17 -8.43
N CYS A 46 -2.93 1.01 -8.35
CA CYS A 46 -4.25 1.19 -7.74
C CYS A 46 -5.35 0.89 -8.76
N SER A 47 -6.27 0.01 -8.40
CA SER A 47 -7.46 -0.26 -9.24
C SER A 47 -8.32 0.99 -9.41
N LEU A 48 -8.84 1.22 -10.61
CA LEU A 48 -9.81 2.29 -10.86
C LEU A 48 -11.11 2.12 -10.06
N LEU A 49 -11.48 0.90 -9.67
CA LEU A 49 -12.62 0.68 -8.78
C LEU A 49 -12.43 1.37 -7.43
N ALA A 50 -11.20 1.47 -6.93
CA ALA A 50 -10.91 2.17 -5.69
C ALA A 50 -11.10 3.70 -5.77
N ALA A 51 -11.19 4.26 -6.98
CA ALA A 51 -11.46 5.68 -7.19
C ALA A 51 -12.96 6.05 -7.10
N LEU A 52 -13.88 5.08 -7.10
CA LEU A 52 -15.33 5.33 -7.22
C LEU A 52 -15.85 6.25 -6.12
N TYR A 53 -15.38 6.09 -4.88
CA TYR A 53 -15.81 6.98 -3.79
C TYR A 53 -15.39 8.43 -4.00
N GLY A 54 -14.20 8.65 -4.56
CA GLY A 54 -13.76 9.98 -4.97
C GLY A 54 -14.57 10.55 -6.14
N MET A 55 -14.93 9.69 -7.11
CA MET A 55 -15.82 10.10 -8.21
C MET A 55 -17.19 10.54 -7.69
N GLN A 56 -17.75 9.81 -6.70
CA GLN A 56 -19.01 10.17 -6.06
C GLN A 56 -18.91 11.55 -5.39
N LEU A 57 -17.81 11.86 -4.72
CA LEU A 57 -17.60 13.19 -4.12
C LEU A 57 -17.68 14.31 -5.16
N TYR A 58 -17.01 14.15 -6.31
CA TYR A 58 -17.07 15.13 -7.40
C TYR A 58 -18.48 15.28 -7.97
N ALA A 59 -19.18 14.16 -8.16
CA ALA A 59 -20.53 14.16 -8.68
C ALA A 59 -21.50 14.85 -7.71
N GLU A 60 -21.50 14.48 -6.44
CA GLU A 60 -22.39 15.07 -5.43
C GLU A 60 -22.13 16.57 -5.28
N TYR A 61 -20.85 16.98 -5.21
CA TYR A 61 -20.54 18.41 -5.14
C TYR A 61 -21.08 19.16 -6.35
N SER A 62 -20.89 18.61 -7.56
CA SER A 62 -21.33 19.28 -8.80
C SER A 62 -22.84 19.40 -8.93
N TYR A 63 -23.61 18.44 -8.40
CA TYR A 63 -25.07 18.44 -8.51
C TYR A 63 -25.79 19.10 -7.34
N THR A 64 -25.24 18.96 -6.13
CA THR A 64 -25.96 19.36 -4.90
C THR A 64 -25.20 20.36 -4.04
N GLY A 65 -23.89 20.51 -4.24
CA GLY A 65 -23.01 21.28 -3.35
C GLY A 65 -22.78 20.61 -1.98
N VAL A 66 -23.39 19.45 -1.72
CA VAL A 66 -23.31 18.74 -0.45
C VAL A 66 -21.98 17.97 -0.35
N THR A 67 -21.32 18.10 0.79
CA THR A 67 -20.02 17.42 1.10
C THR A 67 -20.05 16.68 2.42
N ASP A 68 -21.21 16.58 3.04
CA ASP A 68 -21.41 15.81 4.26
C ASP A 68 -21.12 14.33 4.02
N THR A 69 -20.43 13.69 4.96
CA THR A 69 -19.97 12.31 4.79
C THR A 69 -21.14 11.33 4.81
N ASP A 70 -22.12 11.51 5.71
CA ASP A 70 -23.25 10.58 5.83
C ASP A 70 -24.14 10.64 4.58
N TRP A 71 -24.31 11.86 4.02
CA TRP A 71 -24.98 12.03 2.74
C TRP A 71 -24.23 11.32 1.62
N LEU A 72 -22.92 11.54 1.52
CA LEU A 72 -22.09 10.96 0.48
C LEU A 72 -22.11 9.42 0.55
N ASP A 73 -22.02 8.85 1.75
CA ASP A 73 -22.06 7.40 1.97
C ASP A 73 -23.42 6.80 1.58
N THR A 74 -24.52 7.51 1.93
CA THR A 74 -25.87 7.12 1.52
C THR A 74 -26.03 7.13 0.00
N ARG A 75 -25.51 8.17 -0.65
CA ARG A 75 -25.55 8.28 -2.11
C ARG A 75 -24.65 7.26 -2.80
N PHE A 76 -23.47 7.00 -2.23
CA PHE A 76 -22.56 5.97 -2.73
C PHE A 76 -23.22 4.59 -2.72
N LEU A 77 -23.85 4.23 -1.61
CA LEU A 77 -24.63 2.99 -1.50
C LEU A 77 -25.76 2.94 -2.54
N ALA A 78 -26.50 4.02 -2.71
CA ALA A 78 -27.60 4.07 -3.69
C ALA A 78 -27.12 3.95 -5.15
N CYS A 79 -25.94 4.47 -5.48
CA CYS A 79 -25.40 4.46 -6.83
C CYS A 79 -24.66 3.16 -7.17
N THR A 80 -24.00 2.53 -6.22
CA THR A 80 -23.11 1.38 -6.44
C THR A 80 -23.66 0.06 -5.89
N GLY A 81 -24.62 0.13 -4.98
CA GLY A 81 -25.07 -1.03 -4.20
C GLY A 81 -24.07 -1.46 -3.13
N GLU A 82 -23.03 -0.65 -2.85
CA GLU A 82 -21.92 -1.00 -1.98
C GLU A 82 -21.75 0.03 -0.87
N PRO A 83 -21.52 -0.37 0.40
CA PRO A 83 -21.23 0.59 1.46
C PRO A 83 -19.90 1.32 1.22
N ALA A 84 -19.77 2.53 1.74
CA ALA A 84 -18.55 3.34 1.59
C ALA A 84 -17.40 2.85 2.50
N ALA A 85 -17.71 2.12 3.58
CA ALA A 85 -16.73 1.70 4.58
C ALA A 85 -15.50 0.95 4.03
N PRO A 86 -15.61 0.00 3.08
CA PRO A 86 -14.45 -0.63 2.48
C PRO A 86 -13.53 0.35 1.76
N PHE A 87 -14.10 1.38 1.12
CA PHE A 87 -13.33 2.39 0.38
C PHE A 87 -12.57 3.32 1.33
N ALA A 88 -13.18 3.73 2.44
CA ALA A 88 -12.48 4.45 3.50
C ALA A 88 -11.33 3.61 4.10
N LEU A 89 -11.55 2.30 4.25
CA LEU A 89 -10.53 1.36 4.75
C LEU A 89 -9.31 1.26 3.84
N MET A 90 -9.48 1.34 2.51
CA MET A 90 -8.36 1.30 1.55
C MET A 90 -7.34 2.41 1.81
N SER A 91 -7.79 3.60 2.22
CA SER A 91 -6.89 4.73 2.52
C SER A 91 -5.95 4.45 3.70
N GLN A 92 -6.34 3.57 4.62
CA GLN A 92 -5.57 3.28 5.83
C GLN A 92 -4.26 2.53 5.55
N PHE A 93 -4.09 1.90 4.41
CA PHE A 93 -2.81 1.26 4.05
C PHE A 93 -1.61 2.20 4.12
N ASN A 94 -1.83 3.49 3.93
CA ASN A 94 -0.78 4.51 3.94
C ASN A 94 -0.71 5.31 5.25
N THR A 95 -1.54 4.98 6.24
CA THR A 95 -1.60 5.68 7.53
C THR A 95 -1.48 4.75 8.73
N PRO A 96 -0.50 3.81 8.75
CA PRO A 96 -0.30 2.99 9.92
C PRO A 96 0.12 3.84 11.14
N PRO A 97 -0.09 3.35 12.37
CA PRO A 97 0.23 4.09 13.59
C PRO A 97 1.68 4.57 13.63
N GLY A 98 1.89 5.82 14.06
CA GLY A 98 3.21 6.44 14.16
C GLY A 98 3.67 7.16 12.88
N ILE A 99 3.00 6.98 11.76
CA ILE A 99 3.30 7.74 10.53
C ILE A 99 2.69 9.13 10.64
N VAL A 100 3.54 10.14 10.75
CA VAL A 100 3.14 11.55 10.76
C VAL A 100 3.79 12.25 9.58
N SER A 101 2.97 12.85 8.72
CA SER A 101 3.49 13.62 7.59
C SER A 101 3.92 15.02 8.02
N ARG A 102 5.05 15.49 7.51
CA ARG A 102 5.55 16.85 7.70
C ARG A 102 4.69 17.90 6.97
N ASN A 103 4.08 17.51 5.90
CA ASN A 103 3.21 18.35 5.09
C ASN A 103 1.88 17.62 4.83
N GLU A 104 0.96 18.27 4.17
CA GLU A 104 -0.34 17.69 3.84
C GLU A 104 -0.27 16.60 2.73
N ASN A 105 0.91 16.23 2.26
CA ASN A 105 1.04 15.16 1.29
C ASN A 105 0.99 13.80 1.96
N PRO A 106 0.30 12.83 1.37
CA PRO A 106 0.29 11.48 1.90
C PRO A 106 1.67 10.85 1.79
N VAL A 107 1.97 9.95 2.70
CA VAL A 107 3.14 9.08 2.62
C VAL A 107 2.69 7.77 2.00
N ASN A 108 3.42 7.26 1.01
CA ASN A 108 3.08 6.00 0.36
C ASN A 108 3.69 4.78 1.07
N VAL A 109 3.39 4.67 2.36
CA VAL A 109 3.96 3.66 3.27
C VAL A 109 3.77 2.25 2.72
N SER A 110 2.56 1.94 2.27
CA SER A 110 2.25 0.62 1.71
C SER A 110 3.12 0.27 0.50
N LYS A 111 3.46 1.25 -0.34
CA LYS A 111 4.27 1.02 -1.53
C LYS A 111 5.75 0.82 -1.19
N PHE A 112 6.33 1.70 -0.37
CA PHE A 112 7.75 1.55 -0.06
C PHE A 112 8.03 0.32 0.81
N LEU A 113 7.15 -0.04 1.75
CA LEU A 113 7.29 -1.28 2.52
C LEU A 113 7.04 -2.52 1.65
N LEU A 114 6.09 -2.45 0.69
CA LEU A 114 5.86 -3.56 -0.25
C LEU A 114 7.14 -3.93 -1.02
N TYR A 115 7.83 -2.93 -1.56
CA TYR A 115 9.00 -3.17 -2.41
C TYR A 115 10.34 -3.12 -1.66
N GLU A 116 10.35 -2.83 -0.36
CA GLU A 116 11.59 -2.87 0.43
C GLU A 116 12.25 -4.25 0.35
N ASP A 117 13.55 -4.27 0.05
CA ASP A 117 14.34 -5.49 -0.04
C ASP A 117 14.43 -6.21 1.33
N PRO A 118 14.21 -7.53 1.41
CA PRO A 118 14.19 -8.25 2.67
C PRO A 118 15.53 -8.26 3.43
N LEU A 119 16.65 -8.04 2.74
CA LEU A 119 17.99 -8.06 3.35
C LEU A 119 18.62 -6.67 3.47
N ILE A 120 18.02 -5.67 2.81
CA ILE A 120 18.48 -4.28 2.81
C ILE A 120 17.32 -3.39 3.23
N PRO A 121 17.00 -3.34 4.54
CA PRO A 121 15.86 -2.59 5.05
C PRO A 121 16.14 -1.07 5.02
N LEU A 122 16.00 -0.45 3.86
CA LEU A 122 16.38 0.93 3.60
C LEU A 122 15.64 1.93 4.51
N TYR A 123 14.41 1.63 4.88
CA TYR A 123 13.56 2.49 5.69
C TYR A 123 13.60 2.17 7.20
N ALA A 124 14.56 1.34 7.63
CA ALA A 124 14.67 0.94 9.03
C ALA A 124 14.86 2.14 9.98
N ARG A 125 15.61 3.16 9.54
CA ARG A 125 15.82 4.37 10.34
C ARG A 125 14.59 5.28 10.36
N ASP A 126 13.87 5.39 9.24
CA ASP A 126 12.65 6.21 9.14
C ASP A 126 11.51 5.68 10.01
N THR A 127 11.42 4.35 10.15
CA THR A 127 10.35 3.66 10.88
C THR A 127 10.82 3.00 12.16
N GLN A 128 11.92 3.50 12.73
CA GLN A 128 12.48 2.95 13.96
C GLN A 128 11.47 3.03 15.13
N GLY A 129 11.25 1.90 15.81
CA GLY A 129 10.30 1.82 16.93
C GLY A 129 8.83 1.73 16.51
N MET A 130 8.53 1.69 15.21
CA MET A 130 7.18 1.50 14.70
C MET A 130 6.91 0.03 14.42
N HIS A 131 5.72 -0.44 14.81
CA HIS A 131 5.27 -1.84 14.65
C HIS A 131 3.99 -1.86 13.83
N PHE A 132 4.06 -2.41 12.62
CA PHE A 132 2.95 -2.38 11.67
C PHE A 132 2.30 -3.74 11.44
N CYS A 133 2.89 -4.83 11.96
CA CYS A 133 2.41 -6.18 11.70
C CYS A 133 0.94 -6.35 12.08
N ASP A 134 0.58 -6.01 13.32
CA ASP A 134 -0.78 -6.20 13.82
C ASP A 134 -1.78 -5.27 13.15
N PHE A 135 -1.37 -4.06 12.80
CA PHE A 135 -2.19 -3.12 12.04
C PHE A 135 -2.59 -3.68 10.68
N TYR A 136 -1.62 -4.21 9.91
CA TYR A 136 -1.95 -4.80 8.61
C TYR A 136 -2.69 -6.15 8.73
N ALA A 137 -2.46 -6.90 9.82
CA ALA A 137 -3.25 -8.10 10.09
C ALA A 137 -4.73 -7.77 10.37
N ASP A 138 -5.01 -6.73 11.18
CA ASP A 138 -6.36 -6.22 11.38
C ASP A 138 -7.02 -5.76 10.07
N LEU A 139 -6.29 -5.02 9.24
CA LEU A 139 -6.80 -4.64 7.91
C LEU A 139 -7.20 -5.85 7.07
N ALA A 140 -6.41 -6.92 7.10
CA ALA A 140 -6.71 -8.14 6.35
C ALA A 140 -8.03 -8.79 6.84
N GLU A 141 -8.24 -8.87 8.15
CA GLU A 141 -9.47 -9.41 8.73
C GLU A 141 -10.69 -8.55 8.37
N ARG A 142 -10.53 -7.24 8.42
CA ARG A 142 -11.61 -6.30 8.04
C ARG A 142 -11.97 -6.41 6.56
N PHE A 143 -11.02 -6.56 5.64
CA PHE A 143 -11.33 -6.81 4.23
C PHE A 143 -11.94 -8.18 4.00
N ALA A 144 -11.51 -9.22 4.73
CA ALA A 144 -12.12 -10.53 4.66
C ALA A 144 -13.61 -10.51 5.04
N ALA A 145 -14.02 -9.63 5.96
CA ALA A 145 -15.41 -9.47 6.37
C ALA A 145 -16.34 -8.89 5.28
N PHE A 146 -15.77 -8.18 4.28
CA PHE A 146 -16.56 -7.66 3.15
C PHE A 146 -16.72 -8.66 2.00
N ARG A 147 -15.98 -9.76 2.01
CA ARG A 147 -16.05 -10.76 0.95
C ARG A 147 -17.42 -11.43 0.90
N GLY A 148 -17.86 -11.73 -0.32
CA GLY A 148 -19.14 -12.39 -0.56
C GLY A 148 -20.38 -11.49 -0.40
N GLN A 149 -20.21 -10.22 -0.05
CA GLN A 149 -21.34 -9.29 0.09
C GLN A 149 -21.83 -8.78 -1.26
N THR A 150 -20.90 -8.35 -2.12
CA THR A 150 -21.24 -7.81 -3.45
C THR A 150 -20.33 -8.40 -4.54
N PRO A 151 -20.86 -9.19 -5.48
CA PRO A 151 -20.06 -9.86 -6.50
C PRO A 151 -19.20 -8.91 -7.35
N ALA A 152 -19.68 -7.70 -7.61
CA ALA A 152 -18.95 -6.71 -8.43
C ALA A 152 -17.64 -6.25 -7.78
N PHE A 153 -17.55 -6.24 -6.46
CA PHE A 153 -16.38 -5.79 -5.70
C PHE A 153 -15.60 -6.92 -5.04
N GLU A 154 -16.01 -8.17 -5.21
CA GLU A 154 -15.37 -9.34 -4.58
C GLU A 154 -13.87 -9.42 -4.88
N LYS A 155 -13.46 -9.18 -6.14
CA LYS A 155 -12.04 -9.22 -6.54
C LYS A 155 -11.26 -8.07 -5.90
N LEU A 156 -11.86 -6.90 -5.75
CA LEU A 156 -11.27 -5.74 -5.09
C LEU A 156 -10.97 -6.05 -3.61
N TYR A 157 -11.93 -6.65 -2.90
CA TYR A 157 -11.74 -6.99 -1.48
C TYR A 157 -10.77 -8.14 -1.28
N ARG A 158 -10.78 -9.15 -2.16
CA ARG A 158 -9.79 -10.23 -2.16
C ARG A 158 -8.37 -9.71 -2.36
N PHE A 159 -8.20 -8.73 -3.25
CA PHE A 159 -6.90 -8.10 -3.45
C PHE A 159 -6.44 -7.35 -2.19
N TYR A 160 -7.28 -6.49 -1.62
CA TYR A 160 -6.88 -5.74 -0.42
C TYR A 160 -6.68 -6.63 0.81
N GLU A 161 -7.46 -7.71 0.97
CA GLU A 161 -7.18 -8.73 1.98
C GLU A 161 -5.79 -9.37 1.76
N ALA A 162 -5.51 -9.85 0.55
CA ALA A 162 -4.23 -10.49 0.24
C ALA A 162 -3.05 -9.52 0.37
N PHE A 163 -3.24 -8.27 -0.04
CA PHE A 163 -2.24 -7.21 0.09
C PHE A 163 -1.96 -6.90 1.57
N ALA A 164 -2.98 -6.80 2.41
CA ALA A 164 -2.81 -6.58 3.85
C ALA A 164 -2.10 -7.76 4.53
N ARG A 165 -2.41 -9.01 4.16
CA ARG A 165 -1.69 -10.21 4.64
C ARG A 165 -0.21 -10.17 4.25
N LEU A 166 0.10 -9.82 3.01
CA LEU A 166 1.48 -9.66 2.55
C LEU A 166 2.20 -8.57 3.34
N MET A 167 1.56 -7.42 3.55
CA MET A 167 2.13 -6.34 4.35
C MET A 167 2.40 -6.77 5.80
N ALA A 168 1.47 -7.49 6.44
CA ALA A 168 1.65 -8.04 7.78
C ALA A 168 2.85 -9.01 7.85
N ALA A 169 2.95 -9.93 6.88
CA ALA A 169 4.07 -10.89 6.81
C ALA A 169 5.42 -10.16 6.62
N LYS A 170 5.50 -9.19 5.71
CA LYS A 170 6.70 -8.38 5.49
C LYS A 170 7.10 -7.56 6.71
N CYS A 171 6.14 -6.96 7.40
CA CYS A 171 6.41 -6.22 8.64
C CYS A 171 6.91 -7.15 9.74
N ARG A 172 6.34 -8.34 9.90
CA ARG A 172 6.82 -9.37 10.85
C ARG A 172 8.24 -9.82 10.52
N TRP A 173 8.55 -10.07 9.25
CA TRP A 173 9.92 -10.34 8.79
C TRP A 173 10.87 -9.21 9.20
N ARG A 174 10.52 -7.96 8.88
CA ARG A 174 11.32 -6.78 9.14
C ARG A 174 11.58 -6.56 10.63
N GLU A 175 10.57 -6.71 11.47
CA GLU A 175 10.65 -6.58 12.92
C GLU A 175 11.53 -7.66 13.56
N ASN A 176 11.73 -8.79 12.87
CA ASN A 176 12.60 -9.88 13.32
C ASN A 176 14.07 -9.69 12.92
N LEU A 177 14.39 -8.83 11.94
CA LEU A 177 15.76 -8.64 11.44
C LEU A 177 16.79 -8.30 12.53
N PRO A 178 16.53 -7.43 13.51
CA PRO A 178 17.50 -7.12 14.58
C PRO A 178 17.85 -8.33 15.47
N ALA A 179 16.95 -9.31 15.59
CA ALA A 179 17.12 -10.51 16.39
C ALA A 179 17.81 -11.67 15.64
N LEU A 180 18.16 -11.49 14.37
CA LEU A 180 18.78 -12.53 13.56
C LEU A 180 20.18 -12.90 14.09
N ARG A 181 20.39 -14.20 14.29
CA ARG A 181 21.63 -14.86 14.64
C ARG A 181 21.54 -16.33 14.25
N ALA A 182 22.61 -17.10 14.38
CA ALA A 182 22.63 -18.51 13.99
C ALA A 182 21.49 -19.33 14.63
N GLU A 183 21.23 -19.11 15.93
CA GLU A 183 20.19 -19.82 16.70
C GLU A 183 18.77 -19.45 16.28
N THR A 184 18.54 -18.23 15.79
CA THR A 184 17.21 -17.77 15.32
C THR A 184 17.05 -17.85 13.81
N ALA A 185 18.05 -18.30 13.06
CA ALA A 185 18.00 -18.38 11.61
C ALA A 185 16.86 -19.28 11.10
N GLY A 186 16.52 -20.36 11.82
CA GLY A 186 15.38 -21.22 11.49
C GLY A 186 14.03 -20.49 11.55
N GLN A 187 13.83 -19.62 12.54
CA GLN A 187 12.65 -18.76 12.63
C GLN A 187 12.63 -17.75 11.47
N GLY A 188 13.77 -17.14 11.15
CA GLY A 188 13.89 -16.24 10.01
C GLY A 188 13.54 -16.93 8.68
N ILE A 189 13.98 -18.18 8.47
CA ILE A 189 13.63 -18.96 7.28
C ILE A 189 12.12 -19.17 7.20
N ALA A 190 11.44 -19.53 8.29
CA ALA A 190 9.99 -19.70 8.31
C ALA A 190 9.26 -18.40 7.95
N LEU A 191 9.67 -17.27 8.52
CA LEU A 191 9.09 -15.95 8.18
C LEU A 191 9.31 -15.56 6.71
N ALA A 192 10.47 -15.87 6.14
CA ALA A 192 10.74 -15.63 4.72
C ALA A 192 9.86 -16.51 3.82
N GLN A 193 9.61 -17.76 4.21
CA GLN A 193 8.69 -18.67 3.52
C GLN A 193 7.24 -18.16 3.59
N ASP A 194 6.80 -17.63 4.73
CA ASP A 194 5.49 -16.98 4.87
C ASP A 194 5.37 -15.79 3.91
N CYS A 195 6.39 -14.91 3.84
CA CYS A 195 6.38 -13.80 2.89
C CYS A 195 6.24 -14.28 1.44
N ARG A 196 6.95 -15.34 1.03
CA ARG A 196 6.83 -15.93 -0.32
C ARG A 196 5.41 -16.45 -0.59
N ALA A 197 4.81 -17.13 0.38
CA ALA A 197 3.44 -17.62 0.26
C ALA A 197 2.43 -16.47 0.09
N GLU A 198 2.58 -15.39 0.86
CA GLU A 198 1.71 -14.22 0.74
C GLU A 198 1.97 -13.43 -0.54
N ILE A 199 3.21 -13.35 -1.05
CA ILE A 199 3.50 -12.78 -2.38
C ILE A 199 2.74 -13.55 -3.46
N ALA A 200 2.78 -14.87 -3.44
CA ALA A 200 2.08 -15.69 -4.43
C ALA A 200 0.55 -15.48 -4.38
N ARG A 201 -0.05 -15.41 -3.18
CA ARG A 201 -1.47 -15.11 -3.01
C ARG A 201 -1.84 -13.71 -3.51
N CYS A 202 -1.03 -12.71 -3.17
CA CYS A 202 -1.25 -11.33 -3.57
C CYS A 202 -1.16 -11.17 -5.09
N ARG A 203 -0.19 -11.81 -5.76
CA ARG A 203 -0.07 -11.81 -7.22
C ARG A 203 -1.34 -12.30 -7.89
N LEU A 204 -1.84 -13.48 -7.50
CA LEU A 204 -3.08 -14.06 -8.06
C LEU A 204 -4.30 -13.16 -7.84
N ALA A 205 -4.43 -12.58 -6.64
CA ALA A 205 -5.54 -11.69 -6.33
C ALA A 205 -5.46 -10.38 -7.12
N TRP A 206 -4.26 -9.85 -7.32
CA TRP A 206 -4.03 -8.61 -8.08
C TRP A 206 -4.27 -8.82 -9.57
N GLU A 207 -3.77 -9.92 -10.13
CA GLU A 207 -4.03 -10.31 -11.52
C GLU A 207 -5.54 -10.42 -11.79
N ALA A 208 -6.26 -11.14 -10.94
CA ALA A 208 -7.71 -11.29 -11.06
C ALA A 208 -8.46 -9.96 -10.99
N LEU A 209 -8.00 -9.01 -10.15
CA LEU A 209 -8.55 -7.65 -10.08
C LEU A 209 -8.18 -6.85 -11.32
N TRP A 210 -6.93 -6.94 -11.80
CA TRP A 210 -6.47 -6.26 -13.00
C TRP A 210 -7.32 -6.61 -14.20
N GLU A 211 -7.51 -7.90 -14.45
CA GLU A 211 -8.30 -8.42 -15.57
C GLU A 211 -9.79 -8.04 -15.52
N GLN A 212 -10.30 -7.65 -14.36
CA GLN A 212 -11.70 -7.20 -14.23
C GLN A 212 -11.92 -5.82 -14.86
N VAL A 213 -10.94 -4.92 -14.79
CA VAL A 213 -11.10 -3.51 -15.15
C VAL A 213 -10.12 -3.01 -16.20
N ASN A 214 -9.09 -3.78 -16.50
CA ASN A 214 -8.04 -3.41 -17.45
C ASN A 214 -7.92 -4.46 -18.57
N LYS A 215 -7.24 -4.07 -19.65
CA LYS A 215 -6.75 -5.03 -20.64
C LYS A 215 -5.61 -5.87 -20.03
N PRO A 216 -5.32 -7.08 -20.54
CA PRO A 216 -4.30 -7.96 -19.96
C PRO A 216 -2.90 -7.34 -19.90
N PHE A 217 -2.48 -6.56 -20.90
CA PHE A 217 -1.16 -5.93 -20.91
C PHE A 217 -1.06 -4.81 -19.86
N GLY A 218 0.13 -4.61 -19.33
CA GLY A 218 0.43 -3.67 -18.26
C GLY A 218 0.59 -4.35 -16.89
N TYR A 219 -0.11 -5.47 -16.65
CA TYR A 219 0.03 -6.25 -15.43
C TYR A 219 1.44 -6.82 -15.25
N GLU A 220 2.14 -7.11 -16.34
CA GLU A 220 3.50 -7.65 -16.32
C GLU A 220 4.48 -6.80 -15.52
N ILE A 221 4.24 -5.51 -15.36
CA ILE A 221 5.07 -4.64 -14.51
C ILE A 221 4.93 -5.04 -13.04
N ILE A 222 3.71 -5.23 -12.58
CA ILE A 222 3.41 -5.66 -11.20
C ILE A 222 3.91 -7.09 -10.98
N ASP A 223 3.68 -7.96 -11.94
CA ASP A 223 4.08 -9.36 -11.89
C ASP A 223 5.61 -9.51 -11.78
N LEU A 224 6.38 -8.77 -12.58
CA LEU A 224 7.84 -8.73 -12.50
C LEU A 224 8.34 -8.20 -11.16
N ARG A 225 7.72 -7.13 -10.62
CA ARG A 225 8.08 -6.56 -9.31
C ARG A 225 7.88 -7.56 -8.17
N LEU A 226 6.73 -8.23 -8.13
CA LEU A 226 6.43 -9.23 -7.11
C LEU A 226 7.27 -10.51 -7.29
N SER A 227 7.54 -10.93 -8.53
CA SER A 227 8.45 -12.04 -8.81
C SER A 227 9.89 -11.73 -8.37
N GLY A 228 10.36 -10.51 -8.61
CA GLY A 228 11.66 -10.05 -8.13
C GLY A 228 11.73 -10.07 -6.60
N LEU A 229 10.68 -9.62 -5.93
CA LEU A 229 10.59 -9.66 -4.47
C LEU A 229 10.61 -11.10 -3.93
N ASP A 230 9.87 -12.04 -4.55
CA ASP A 230 9.90 -13.46 -4.20
C ASP A 230 11.32 -14.04 -4.31
N GLY A 231 12.01 -13.78 -5.42
CA GLY A 231 13.40 -14.20 -5.61
C GLY A 231 14.36 -13.61 -4.57
N ARG A 232 14.09 -12.40 -4.07
CA ARG A 232 14.88 -11.81 -2.98
C ARG A 232 14.62 -12.51 -1.64
N TYR A 233 13.39 -12.93 -1.33
CA TYR A 233 13.12 -13.78 -0.16
C TYR A 233 13.75 -15.16 -0.27
N GLU A 234 13.76 -15.75 -1.46
CA GLU A 234 14.50 -17.02 -1.68
C GLU A 234 16.00 -16.84 -1.42
N THR A 235 16.58 -15.71 -1.86
CA THR A 235 17.96 -15.36 -1.53
C THR A 235 18.17 -15.21 -0.02
N ALA A 236 17.21 -14.61 0.69
CA ALA A 236 17.27 -14.49 2.14
C ALA A 236 17.30 -15.86 2.81
N ILE A 237 16.45 -16.80 2.38
CA ILE A 237 16.44 -18.18 2.90
C ILE A 237 17.81 -18.83 2.74
N ARG A 238 18.39 -18.82 1.53
CA ARG A 238 19.73 -19.40 1.28
C ARG A 238 20.82 -18.79 2.18
N LYS A 239 20.76 -17.46 2.41
CA LYS A 239 21.71 -16.78 3.30
C LYS A 239 21.50 -17.13 4.77
N LEU A 240 20.27 -17.34 5.22
CA LEU A 240 19.96 -17.77 6.58
C LEU A 240 20.35 -19.23 6.83
N GLU A 241 20.25 -20.10 5.83
CA GLU A 241 20.77 -21.46 5.91
C GLU A 241 22.29 -21.45 6.11
N ARG A 242 23.02 -20.59 5.40
CA ARG A 242 24.45 -20.39 5.60
C ARG A 242 24.76 -19.82 7.00
N LEU A 243 23.94 -18.89 7.49
CA LEU A 243 24.06 -18.35 8.85
C LEU A 243 23.94 -19.46 9.92
N ARG A 244 23.02 -20.41 9.75
CA ARG A 244 22.91 -21.59 10.61
C ARG A 244 24.20 -22.44 10.61
N GLY A 245 24.91 -22.46 9.48
CA GLY A 245 26.21 -23.12 9.34
C GLY A 245 27.42 -22.29 9.82
N GLY A 246 27.20 -21.11 10.40
CA GLY A 246 28.24 -20.25 10.95
C GLY A 246 28.72 -19.11 10.05
N ASP A 247 28.20 -18.98 8.81
CA ASP A 247 28.53 -17.85 7.93
C ASP A 247 27.71 -16.60 8.32
N THR A 248 28.35 -15.64 8.94
CA THR A 248 27.73 -14.42 9.45
C THR A 248 27.63 -13.29 8.44
N ALA A 249 28.01 -13.48 7.18
CA ALA A 249 28.06 -12.41 6.17
C ALA A 249 26.71 -11.71 5.95
N VAL A 250 25.57 -12.42 6.08
CA VAL A 250 24.23 -11.82 5.97
C VAL A 250 23.96 -10.78 7.05
N LEU A 251 24.55 -10.95 8.25
CA LEU A 251 24.32 -10.03 9.37
C LEU A 251 24.91 -8.64 9.08
N ALA A 252 25.97 -8.56 8.30
CA ALA A 252 26.53 -7.27 7.87
C ALA A 252 25.54 -6.47 7.03
N LEU A 253 24.79 -7.13 6.13
CA LEU A 253 23.77 -6.47 5.29
C LEU A 253 22.59 -5.93 6.12
N VAL A 254 22.04 -6.76 7.01
CA VAL A 254 20.82 -6.39 7.75
C VAL A 254 21.10 -5.45 8.92
N ARG A 255 22.34 -5.44 9.46
CA ARG A 255 22.77 -4.60 10.59
C ARG A 255 23.47 -3.31 10.18
N GLU A 256 23.76 -3.14 8.88
CA GLU A 256 24.31 -1.89 8.39
C GLU A 256 23.42 -0.72 8.81
N GLU A 257 24.02 0.32 9.38
CA GLU A 257 23.30 1.51 9.79
C GLU A 257 22.67 2.20 8.57
N LYS A 258 21.38 2.48 8.63
CA LYS A 258 20.65 3.16 7.57
C LYS A 258 20.49 4.63 7.90
N LEU A 259 20.59 5.46 6.88
CA LEU A 259 20.26 6.87 6.95
C LEU A 259 18.74 7.06 6.88
N ARG A 260 18.25 8.22 7.31
CA ARG A 260 16.87 8.62 7.02
C ARG A 260 16.75 8.99 5.55
N VAL A 261 15.73 8.48 4.89
CA VAL A 261 15.48 8.66 3.46
C VAL A 261 14.15 9.39 3.22
N LEU A 262 13.15 9.12 4.05
CA LEU A 262 11.78 9.61 3.89
C LEU A 262 11.30 10.48 5.06
N SER A 263 12.09 10.61 6.12
CA SER A 263 11.70 11.40 7.31
C SER A 263 12.79 12.35 7.75
N ASP A 264 12.38 13.42 8.46
CA ASP A 264 13.30 14.35 9.14
C ASP A 264 13.81 13.76 10.47
N GLU A 265 14.61 14.54 11.19
CA GLU A 265 15.20 14.11 12.45
C GLU A 265 14.15 13.91 13.56
N GLU A 266 13.02 14.60 13.48
CA GLU A 266 11.88 14.42 14.38
C GLU A 266 11.00 13.23 14.01
N GLY A 267 11.35 12.50 12.94
CA GLY A 267 10.60 11.33 12.46
C GLY A 267 9.34 11.67 11.67
N ARG A 268 9.19 12.92 11.22
CA ARG A 268 8.08 13.34 10.37
C ARG A 268 8.39 13.06 8.91
N PHE A 269 7.51 12.36 8.23
CA PHE A 269 7.66 12.02 6.83
C PHE A 269 7.34 13.21 5.92
N TYR A 270 8.06 13.37 4.80
CA TYR A 270 7.92 14.50 3.89
C TYR A 270 7.40 14.14 2.50
N GLY A 271 6.51 13.17 2.44
CA GLY A 271 5.73 12.89 1.23
C GLY A 271 6.08 11.58 0.53
N ILE A 272 5.73 11.52 -0.75
CA ILE A 272 5.83 10.33 -1.61
C ILE A 272 7.17 10.27 -2.37
N GLY A 273 8.24 10.71 -1.76
CA GLY A 273 9.51 10.91 -2.45
C GLY A 273 10.12 9.67 -3.12
N ALA A 274 11.41 9.61 -3.10
CA ALA A 274 12.33 8.76 -3.87
C ALA A 274 12.17 7.22 -3.72
N TRP A 275 10.97 6.70 -3.44
CA TRP A 275 10.77 5.25 -3.30
C TRP A 275 11.27 4.47 -4.53
N SER A 276 11.10 5.01 -5.74
CA SER A 276 11.56 4.41 -6.99
C SER A 276 13.08 4.27 -7.09
N ASP A 277 13.82 5.09 -6.34
CA ASP A 277 15.27 5.07 -6.33
C ASP A 277 15.85 4.19 -5.22
N CYS A 278 15.08 3.95 -4.18
CA CYS A 278 15.51 3.27 -2.96
C CYS A 278 15.04 1.82 -2.85
N VAL A 279 14.05 1.40 -3.65
CA VAL A 279 13.44 0.06 -3.57
C VAL A 279 13.94 -0.81 -4.71
N SER A 280 14.65 -1.89 -4.40
CA SER A 280 15.34 -2.71 -5.39
C SER A 280 14.40 -3.36 -6.41
N ALA A 281 13.21 -3.79 -5.99
CA ALA A 281 12.26 -4.48 -6.87
C ALA A 281 11.43 -3.55 -7.76
N CYS A 282 11.58 -2.23 -7.67
CA CYS A 282 10.73 -1.30 -8.41
C CYS A 282 11.39 -0.66 -9.64
N LYS A 283 12.67 -0.93 -9.86
CA LYS A 283 13.41 -0.38 -11.01
C LYS A 283 13.30 -1.20 -12.30
N ILE A 284 12.33 -2.08 -12.37
CA ILE A 284 12.04 -2.88 -13.55
C ILE A 284 10.94 -2.23 -14.36
#